data_4054ca72254f2103efb967877a2ca27b
#
_entry.id   4054ca72254f2103efb967877a2ca27b
#
_cell.length_a   1.000
_cell.length_b   1.000
_cell.length_c   1.000
_cell.angle_alpha   90.00
_cell.angle_beta   90.00
_cell.angle_gamma   90.00
#
_symmetry.space_group_name_H-M   'P 1'
#
loop_
_entity.id
_entity.type
_entity.pdbx_description
1 polymer ?
#
loop_
_entity_poly.entity_id
_entity_poly.type
_entity_poly.pdbx_seq_one_letter_code
_entity_poly.pdbx_strand_id
1 'polypeptide(L)'
;MRFVVGLFLALLFCNEAAADPKLLFEVKGLEQPESVIQDPATGAIYVSNIAGAIMQKDGNGFIAKLKPDGTLIARQWVKGLNAPTGMALHDRTLYVVDVDELIEINVASGEIVKRYPAKGAIFLNDVAVGEDGNVYASDTPMNTIWRLKDGSFEPWFANDVLNGPNGLLVQSEKLIVASFGKLPGDGQKQELGGLLAVDLEKQAVSTIGNNDKLGNLDGLQALQPGVYLVTDWAAGGLYRIDAKGKFERLIKLGKGSADLIYLPDQKMALIPIMLSNSLVAYTLD
;
A
#
# COMPACT_ATOMS: atom_id res chain seq x y z
N MET A 1 69.25 1.82 -3.38
CA MET A 1 68.07 0.94 -3.34
C MET A 1 67.19 1.36 -2.15
N ARG A 2 66.13 2.14 -2.39
CA ARG A 2 65.17 2.52 -1.34
C ARG A 2 63.93 1.66 -1.49
N PHE A 3 63.64 0.84 -0.51
CA PHE A 3 62.40 0.05 -0.41
C PHE A 3 61.28 0.98 0.09
N VAL A 4 60.23 1.15 -0.73
CA VAL A 4 58.97 1.77 -0.30
C VAL A 4 58.07 0.62 0.19
N VAL A 5 57.82 0.58 1.50
CA VAL A 5 56.84 -0.32 2.08
C VAL A 5 55.47 0.35 1.97
N GLY A 6 54.65 -0.13 1.04
CA GLY A 6 53.27 0.30 0.92
C GLY A 6 52.42 -0.32 2.05
N LEU A 7 51.85 0.50 2.89
CA LEU A 7 50.92 0.14 3.93
C LEU A 7 49.51 -0.03 3.27
N PHE A 8 49.06 -1.28 3.06
CA PHE A 8 47.70 -1.57 2.65
C PHE A 8 46.78 -1.45 3.87
N LEU A 9 45.98 -0.38 3.93
CA LEU A 9 44.93 -0.22 4.91
C LEU A 9 43.70 -1.03 4.42
N ALA A 10 43.49 -2.23 5.00
CA ALA A 10 42.28 -3.01 4.75
C ALA A 10 41.11 -2.33 5.50
N LEU A 11 40.24 -1.66 4.78
CA LEU A 11 38.95 -1.23 5.28
C LEU A 11 38.07 -2.47 5.52
N LEU A 12 37.99 -2.86 6.78
CA LEU A 12 36.97 -3.81 7.25
C LEU A 12 35.62 -3.11 7.18
N PHE A 13 34.84 -3.41 6.16
CA PHE A 13 33.42 -3.13 6.15
C PHE A 13 32.79 -4.09 7.18
N CYS A 14 32.50 -3.60 8.37
CA CYS A 14 31.58 -4.26 9.27
C CYS A 14 30.21 -4.26 8.57
N ASN A 15 29.81 -5.40 8.06
CA ASN A 15 28.41 -5.64 7.68
C ASN A 15 27.67 -5.79 9.03
N GLU A 16 27.09 -4.71 9.55
CA GLU A 16 26.16 -4.82 10.66
C GLU A 16 24.99 -5.69 10.15
N ALA A 17 24.79 -6.84 10.78
CA ALA A 17 23.62 -7.65 10.53
C ALA A 17 22.41 -6.80 10.93
N ALA A 18 21.47 -6.61 9.99
CA ALA A 18 20.22 -5.94 10.29
C ALA A 18 19.56 -6.62 11.48
N ALA A 19 19.11 -5.83 12.46
CA ALA A 19 18.44 -6.39 13.63
C ALA A 19 17.07 -6.96 13.23
N ASP A 20 16.61 -7.99 13.95
CA ASP A 20 15.29 -8.55 13.71
C ASP A 20 14.19 -7.51 13.96
N PRO A 21 13.15 -7.44 13.10
CA PRO A 21 12.02 -6.56 13.29
C PRO A 21 11.36 -6.74 14.65
N LYS A 22 11.06 -5.64 15.36
CA LYS A 22 10.43 -5.68 16.69
C LYS A 22 9.06 -5.06 16.65
N LEU A 23 8.07 -5.72 17.24
CA LEU A 23 6.74 -5.15 17.47
C LEU A 23 6.88 -3.97 18.46
N LEU A 24 6.42 -2.79 18.03
CA LEU A 24 6.40 -1.58 18.85
C LEU A 24 5.06 -1.44 19.60
N PHE A 25 3.96 -1.56 18.86
CA PHE A 25 2.62 -1.55 19.43
C PHE A 25 1.63 -2.29 18.54
N GLU A 26 0.49 -2.66 19.12
CA GLU A 26 -0.67 -3.22 18.43
C GLU A 26 -1.93 -2.46 18.87
N VAL A 27 -2.70 -1.99 17.90
CA VAL A 27 -4.01 -1.36 18.12
C VAL A 27 -5.08 -2.40 17.80
N LYS A 28 -5.95 -2.68 18.78
CA LYS A 28 -7.06 -3.64 18.64
C LYS A 28 -8.42 -2.94 18.58
N GLY A 29 -9.43 -3.67 18.14
CA GLY A 29 -10.79 -3.17 18.11
C GLY A 29 -11.09 -2.26 16.94
N LEU A 30 -10.29 -2.30 15.89
CA LEU A 30 -10.65 -1.82 14.55
C LEU A 30 -11.68 -2.77 13.92
N GLU A 31 -12.24 -2.42 12.76
CA GLU A 31 -13.24 -3.22 12.08
C GLU A 31 -12.82 -3.49 10.64
N GLN A 32 -12.14 -4.61 10.41
CA GLN A 32 -11.54 -4.99 9.13
C GLN A 32 -10.70 -3.83 8.55
N PRO A 33 -9.63 -3.39 9.30
CA PRO A 33 -8.77 -2.31 8.83
C PRO A 33 -8.05 -2.75 7.57
N GLU A 34 -7.99 -1.86 6.58
CA GLU A 34 -7.45 -2.22 5.28
C GLU A 34 -6.24 -1.38 4.90
N SER A 35 -6.28 -0.07 5.06
CA SER A 35 -5.15 0.81 4.75
C SER A 35 -4.80 1.70 5.93
N VAL A 36 -3.56 2.16 5.96
CA VAL A 36 -3.02 3.06 6.98
C VAL A 36 -2.14 4.12 6.36
N ILE A 37 -2.30 5.37 6.79
CA ILE A 37 -1.42 6.46 6.39
C ILE A 37 -1.12 7.38 7.57
N GLN A 38 0.04 8.03 7.57
CA GLN A 38 0.40 9.04 8.56
C GLN A 38 0.45 10.42 7.90
N ASP A 39 -0.17 11.40 8.53
CA ASP A 39 0.01 12.81 8.17
C ASP A 39 1.39 13.29 8.64
N PRO A 40 2.32 13.61 7.74
CA PRO A 40 3.67 14.03 8.12
C PRO A 40 3.69 15.36 8.89
N ALA A 41 2.66 16.20 8.73
CA ALA A 41 2.59 17.50 9.40
C ALA A 41 2.21 17.40 10.89
N THR A 42 1.38 16.40 11.23
CA THR A 42 0.83 16.26 12.59
C THR A 42 1.26 14.97 13.29
N GLY A 43 1.76 14.00 12.52
CA GLY A 43 2.04 12.64 12.98
C GLY A 43 0.77 11.79 13.20
N ALA A 44 -0.42 12.34 12.98
CA ALA A 44 -1.66 11.58 13.14
C ALA A 44 -1.73 10.41 12.15
N ILE A 45 -2.17 9.27 12.65
CA ILE A 45 -2.36 8.06 11.85
C ILE A 45 -3.84 7.92 11.51
N TYR A 46 -4.14 7.63 10.25
CA TYR A 46 -5.48 7.34 9.76
C TYR A 46 -5.53 5.90 9.29
N VAL A 47 -6.64 5.22 9.61
CA VAL A 47 -6.86 3.82 9.26
C VAL A 47 -8.24 3.68 8.65
N SER A 48 -8.32 3.18 7.41
CA SER A 48 -9.58 2.82 6.79
C SER A 48 -10.13 1.54 7.43
N ASN A 49 -11.44 1.48 7.60
CA ASN A 49 -12.13 0.35 8.19
C ASN A 49 -13.33 -0.01 7.32
N ILE A 50 -13.33 -1.21 6.75
CA ILE A 50 -14.41 -1.73 5.89
C ILE A 50 -15.71 -1.89 6.70
N ALA A 51 -15.61 -2.45 7.91
CA ALA A 51 -16.71 -2.63 8.86
C ALA A 51 -17.92 -3.39 8.30
N GLY A 52 -17.70 -4.33 7.36
CA GLY A 52 -18.75 -5.06 6.68
C GLY A 52 -18.25 -5.95 5.56
N ALA A 53 -19.05 -6.13 4.51
CA ALA A 53 -18.62 -6.85 3.32
C ALA A 53 -17.90 -5.92 2.35
N ILE A 54 -16.76 -6.36 1.81
CA ILE A 54 -15.80 -5.55 1.04
C ILE A 54 -16.34 -4.84 -0.21
N MET A 55 -17.50 -5.23 -0.73
CA MET A 55 -18.14 -4.60 -1.90
C MET A 55 -19.57 -4.12 -1.58
N GLN A 56 -19.93 -4.09 -0.31
CA GLN A 56 -21.29 -3.68 0.07
C GLN A 56 -21.35 -2.18 0.30
N LYS A 57 -22.38 -1.54 -0.27
CA LYS A 57 -22.68 -0.12 -0.07
C LYS A 57 -23.72 0.04 1.04
N ASP A 58 -23.30 -0.11 2.28
CA ASP A 58 -24.17 -0.11 3.47
C ASP A 58 -23.94 1.11 4.40
N GLY A 59 -22.95 1.94 4.08
CA GLY A 59 -22.64 3.14 4.85
C GLY A 59 -21.97 2.88 6.22
N ASN A 60 -21.50 1.66 6.47
CA ASN A 60 -20.90 1.24 7.74
C ASN A 60 -19.40 1.58 7.83
N GLY A 61 -18.73 1.77 6.68
CA GLY A 61 -17.33 2.06 6.60
C GLY A 61 -16.94 3.41 7.22
N PHE A 62 -15.72 3.48 7.72
CA PHE A 62 -15.22 4.68 8.39
C PHE A 62 -13.70 4.77 8.35
N ILE A 63 -13.16 5.95 8.66
CA ILE A 63 -11.74 6.15 8.92
C ILE A 63 -11.55 6.42 10.40
N ALA A 64 -10.66 5.67 11.06
CA ALA A 64 -10.21 5.91 12.42
C ALA A 64 -9.03 6.87 12.43
N LYS A 65 -8.89 7.67 13.50
CA LYS A 65 -7.76 8.57 13.74
C LYS A 65 -7.06 8.21 15.04
N LEU A 66 -5.73 8.05 14.96
CA LEU A 66 -4.88 7.69 16.09
C LEU A 66 -3.74 8.70 16.27
N LYS A 67 -3.12 8.68 17.43
CA LYS A 67 -1.83 9.35 17.69
C LYS A 67 -0.68 8.55 17.07
N PRO A 68 0.53 9.14 16.97
CA PRO A 68 1.72 8.42 16.48
C PRO A 68 2.07 7.16 17.26
N ASP A 69 1.69 7.08 18.52
CA ASP A 69 1.92 5.93 19.41
C ASP A 69 0.82 4.85 19.33
N GLY A 70 -0.13 4.99 18.40
CA GLY A 70 -1.26 4.09 18.23
C GLY A 70 -2.47 4.36 19.15
N THR A 71 -2.39 5.36 20.04
CA THR A 71 -3.53 5.71 20.91
C THR A 71 -4.70 6.24 20.07
N LEU A 72 -5.89 5.68 20.26
CA LEU A 72 -7.09 6.06 19.53
C LEU A 72 -7.54 7.49 19.92
N ILE A 73 -7.66 8.38 18.94
CA ILE A 73 -8.21 9.72 19.09
C ILE A 73 -9.71 9.69 18.79
N ALA A 74 -10.08 9.14 17.63
CA ALA A 74 -11.46 9.03 17.20
C ALA A 74 -11.65 7.74 16.39
N ARG A 75 -12.55 6.86 16.90
CA ARG A 75 -12.81 5.59 16.22
C ARG A 75 -13.40 5.77 14.82
N GLN A 76 -14.31 6.69 14.68
CA GLN A 76 -14.99 7.05 13.44
C GLN A 76 -14.80 8.54 13.17
N TRP A 77 -13.58 8.91 12.81
CA TRP A 77 -13.23 10.30 12.50
C TRP A 77 -13.90 10.78 11.21
N VAL A 78 -13.96 9.92 10.17
CA VAL A 78 -14.84 10.09 9.00
C VAL A 78 -15.84 8.95 8.97
N LYS A 79 -17.10 9.28 8.69
CA LYS A 79 -18.24 8.34 8.64
C LYS A 79 -18.95 8.43 7.29
N GLY A 80 -19.86 7.48 7.04
CA GLY A 80 -20.70 7.48 5.84
C GLY A 80 -19.93 7.06 4.60
N LEU A 81 -18.91 6.25 4.79
CA LEU A 81 -18.23 5.46 3.77
C LEU A 81 -18.89 4.07 3.70
N ASN A 82 -18.70 3.37 2.60
CA ASN A 82 -19.25 2.02 2.44
C ASN A 82 -18.25 0.97 2.91
N ALA A 83 -17.22 0.73 2.11
CA ALA A 83 -16.13 -0.19 2.41
C ALA A 83 -14.80 0.45 1.99
N PRO A 84 -14.33 1.50 2.72
CA PRO A 84 -13.12 2.23 2.35
C PRO A 84 -11.90 1.32 2.47
N THR A 85 -11.08 1.34 1.43
CA THR A 85 -9.85 0.56 1.31
C THR A 85 -8.64 1.49 1.24
N GLY A 86 -7.87 1.51 0.17
CA GLY A 86 -6.63 2.25 0.03
C GLY A 86 -6.75 3.75 0.27
N MET A 87 -5.71 4.33 0.83
CA MET A 87 -5.62 5.75 1.18
C MET A 87 -4.30 6.35 0.71
N ALA A 88 -4.35 7.58 0.17
CA ALA A 88 -3.18 8.39 -0.12
C ALA A 88 -3.36 9.83 0.36
N LEU A 89 -2.29 10.43 0.87
CA LEU A 89 -2.29 11.82 1.32
C LEU A 89 -1.43 12.66 0.37
N HIS A 90 -2.00 13.71 -0.17
CA HIS A 90 -1.27 14.72 -0.93
C HIS A 90 -1.65 16.11 -0.44
N ASP A 91 -0.65 16.88 -0.02
CA ASP A 91 -0.84 18.17 0.65
C ASP A 91 -1.79 18.05 1.86
N ARG A 92 -3.00 18.55 1.74
CA ARG A 92 -4.02 18.56 2.78
C ARG A 92 -5.25 17.72 2.42
N THR A 93 -5.16 16.96 1.36
CA THR A 93 -6.24 16.10 0.85
C THR A 93 -5.90 14.66 1.09
N LEU A 94 -6.77 13.98 1.83
CA LEU A 94 -6.76 12.53 1.96
C LEU A 94 -7.67 11.96 0.87
N TYR A 95 -7.09 11.22 -0.05
CA TYR A 95 -7.80 10.44 -1.05
C TYR A 95 -8.09 9.05 -0.51
N VAL A 96 -9.32 8.58 -0.72
CA VAL A 96 -9.76 7.26 -0.25
C VAL A 96 -10.59 6.62 -1.36
N VAL A 97 -10.33 5.37 -1.68
CA VAL A 97 -11.22 4.60 -2.56
C VAL A 97 -12.26 3.85 -1.73
N ASP A 98 -13.50 3.83 -2.22
CA ASP A 98 -14.66 3.28 -1.51
C ASP A 98 -15.59 2.56 -2.50
N VAL A 99 -15.37 1.27 -2.67
CA VAL A 99 -16.07 0.38 -3.61
C VAL A 99 -15.89 0.82 -5.07
N ASP A 100 -16.66 1.78 -5.54
CA ASP A 100 -16.68 2.27 -6.93
C ASP A 100 -16.63 3.79 -7.02
N GLU A 101 -16.05 4.44 -6.01
CA GLU A 101 -15.81 5.89 -6.02
C GLU A 101 -14.46 6.24 -5.38
N LEU A 102 -13.88 7.34 -5.82
CA LEU A 102 -12.76 8.01 -5.18
C LEU A 102 -13.30 9.20 -4.37
N ILE A 103 -12.83 9.36 -3.15
CA ILE A 103 -13.31 10.39 -2.22
C ILE A 103 -12.16 11.29 -1.80
N GLU A 104 -12.38 12.60 -1.87
CA GLU A 104 -11.51 13.63 -1.31
C GLU A 104 -12.00 14.03 0.09
N ILE A 105 -11.10 14.00 1.06
CA ILE A 105 -11.37 14.36 2.44
C ILE A 105 -10.36 15.43 2.88
N ASN A 106 -10.83 16.49 3.51
CA ASN A 106 -9.96 17.47 4.15
C ASN A 106 -9.31 16.84 5.38
N VAL A 107 -7.99 16.66 5.38
CA VAL A 107 -7.26 15.96 6.45
C VAL A 107 -7.31 16.70 7.80
N ALA A 108 -7.56 18.00 7.82
CA ALA A 108 -7.64 18.74 9.07
C ALA A 108 -9.02 18.61 9.76
N SER A 109 -10.11 18.61 8.98
CA SER A 109 -11.47 18.56 9.50
C SER A 109 -12.11 17.17 9.48
N GLY A 110 -11.68 16.28 8.58
CA GLY A 110 -12.37 15.02 8.29
C GLY A 110 -13.61 15.18 7.41
N GLU A 111 -13.79 16.37 6.84
CA GLU A 111 -14.93 16.65 5.98
C GLU A 111 -14.73 16.05 4.57
N ILE A 112 -15.74 15.34 4.08
CA ILE A 112 -15.76 14.86 2.69
C ILE A 112 -16.00 16.07 1.78
N VAL A 113 -15.00 16.37 0.95
CA VAL A 113 -15.03 17.54 0.06
C VAL A 113 -15.67 17.18 -1.29
N LYS A 114 -15.34 16.00 -1.81
CA LYS A 114 -15.81 15.58 -3.14
C LYS A 114 -15.82 14.06 -3.27
N ARG A 115 -16.73 13.58 -4.13
CA ARG A 115 -16.83 12.18 -4.54
C ARG A 115 -16.76 12.10 -6.06
N TYR A 116 -16.01 11.15 -6.56
CA TYR A 116 -15.83 10.89 -7.99
C TYR A 116 -16.27 9.46 -8.28
N PRO A 117 -17.49 9.25 -8.77
CA PRO A 117 -17.95 7.90 -9.16
C PRO A 117 -17.09 7.31 -10.28
N ALA A 118 -16.62 6.09 -10.10
CA ALA A 118 -15.92 5.29 -11.11
C ALA A 118 -16.94 4.43 -11.86
N LYS A 119 -17.57 4.99 -12.88
CA LYS A 119 -18.66 4.32 -13.60
C LYS A 119 -18.18 3.06 -14.33
N GLY A 120 -18.57 1.89 -13.83
CA GLY A 120 -18.19 0.57 -14.34
C GLY A 120 -17.08 -0.10 -13.57
N ALA A 121 -16.50 0.55 -12.53
CA ALA A 121 -15.65 -0.12 -11.57
C ALA A 121 -16.44 -1.17 -10.77
N ILE A 122 -15.75 -2.22 -10.35
CA ILE A 122 -16.32 -3.27 -9.48
C ILE A 122 -15.80 -3.11 -8.05
N PHE A 123 -14.49 -2.94 -7.89
CA PHE A 123 -13.86 -2.83 -6.59
C PHE A 123 -12.54 -2.07 -6.71
N LEU A 124 -12.62 -0.77 -6.44
CA LEU A 124 -11.42 0.05 -6.25
C LEU A 124 -10.75 -0.39 -4.95
N ASN A 125 -9.44 -0.68 -5.04
CA ASN A 125 -8.72 -1.29 -3.93
C ASN A 125 -7.69 -0.36 -3.33
N ASP A 126 -6.74 0.15 -4.11
CA ASP A 126 -5.70 1.04 -3.61
C ASP A 126 -5.60 2.34 -4.42
N VAL A 127 -4.93 3.34 -3.84
CA VAL A 127 -4.77 4.66 -4.42
C VAL A 127 -3.37 5.21 -4.21
N ALA A 128 -2.78 5.78 -5.25
CA ALA A 128 -1.51 6.50 -5.19
C ALA A 128 -1.61 7.86 -5.85
N VAL A 129 -0.85 8.83 -5.36
CA VAL A 129 -0.80 10.20 -5.92
C VAL A 129 0.60 10.47 -6.48
N GLY A 130 0.65 10.99 -7.71
CA GLY A 130 1.87 11.46 -8.33
C GLY A 130 2.28 12.84 -7.85
N GLU A 131 3.54 13.20 -8.04
CA GLU A 131 4.06 14.55 -7.73
C GLU A 131 3.35 15.65 -8.55
N ASP A 132 2.78 15.28 -9.69
CA ASP A 132 1.97 16.14 -10.58
C ASP A 132 0.51 16.31 -10.09
N GLY A 133 0.15 15.70 -8.96
CA GLY A 133 -1.20 15.72 -8.39
C GLY A 133 -2.20 14.78 -9.08
N ASN A 134 -1.80 14.01 -10.09
CA ASN A 134 -2.67 12.97 -10.64
C ASN A 134 -2.83 11.84 -9.61
N VAL A 135 -4.07 11.37 -9.46
CA VAL A 135 -4.41 10.28 -8.53
C VAL A 135 -4.72 9.02 -9.34
N TYR A 136 -4.12 7.91 -8.97
CA TYR A 136 -4.30 6.61 -9.61
C TYR A 136 -4.98 5.67 -8.63
N ALA A 137 -5.97 4.90 -9.10
CA ALA A 137 -6.66 3.90 -8.29
C ALA A 137 -6.73 2.56 -9.03
N SER A 138 -6.48 1.46 -8.31
CA SER A 138 -6.59 0.11 -8.86
C SER A 138 -8.01 -0.42 -8.75
N ASP A 139 -8.51 -1.05 -9.81
CA ASP A 139 -9.73 -1.88 -9.81
C ASP A 139 -9.30 -3.34 -10.01
N THR A 140 -9.20 -4.06 -8.90
CA THR A 140 -8.61 -5.40 -8.85
C THR A 140 -9.35 -6.41 -9.77
N PRO A 141 -10.69 -6.53 -9.72
CA PRO A 141 -11.39 -7.48 -10.57
C PRO A 141 -11.36 -7.14 -12.06
N MET A 142 -11.24 -5.85 -12.39
CA MET A 142 -11.32 -5.37 -13.77
C MET A 142 -9.97 -5.24 -14.46
N ASN A 143 -8.86 -5.55 -13.78
CA ASN A 143 -7.51 -5.33 -14.30
C ASN A 143 -7.33 -3.91 -14.87
N THR A 144 -7.83 -2.91 -14.13
CA THR A 144 -7.89 -1.52 -14.59
C THR A 144 -7.26 -0.59 -13.56
N ILE A 145 -6.50 0.36 -14.05
CA ILE A 145 -6.07 1.53 -13.27
C ILE A 145 -6.90 2.72 -13.71
N TRP A 146 -7.57 3.35 -12.77
CA TRP A 146 -8.28 4.61 -12.92
C TRP A 146 -7.36 5.78 -12.65
N ARG A 147 -7.64 6.95 -13.24
CA ARG A 147 -6.89 8.17 -12.98
C ARG A 147 -7.82 9.37 -12.81
N LEU A 148 -7.62 10.10 -11.71
CA LEU A 148 -8.16 11.44 -11.54
C LEU A 148 -7.14 12.44 -12.09
N LYS A 149 -7.54 13.19 -13.09
CA LYS A 149 -6.77 14.28 -13.70
C LYS A 149 -7.71 15.42 -14.08
N ASP A 150 -7.35 16.64 -13.74
CA ASP A 150 -8.13 17.86 -14.07
C ASP A 150 -9.61 17.76 -13.66
N GLY A 151 -9.90 17.05 -12.57
CA GLY A 151 -11.25 16.85 -12.04
C GLY A 151 -12.09 15.76 -12.73
N SER A 152 -11.55 15.03 -13.71
CA SER A 152 -12.14 13.85 -14.35
C SER A 152 -11.52 12.58 -13.82
N PHE A 153 -12.35 11.62 -13.37
CA PHE A 153 -11.92 10.30 -12.88
C PHE A 153 -12.37 9.23 -13.85
N GLU A 154 -11.42 8.68 -14.60
CA GLU A 154 -11.70 7.81 -15.75
C GLU A 154 -10.71 6.63 -15.81
N PRO A 155 -11.06 5.50 -16.48
CA PRO A 155 -10.10 4.44 -16.77
C PRO A 155 -8.91 5.01 -17.55
N TRP A 156 -7.71 4.80 -17.03
CA TRP A 156 -6.47 5.26 -17.66
C TRP A 156 -5.71 4.14 -18.34
N PHE A 157 -5.67 2.96 -17.71
CA PHE A 157 -4.98 1.79 -18.24
C PHE A 157 -5.74 0.52 -17.86
N ALA A 158 -6.12 -0.29 -18.85
CA ALA A 158 -6.81 -1.55 -18.65
C ALA A 158 -6.08 -2.65 -19.44
N ASN A 159 -5.58 -3.66 -18.75
CA ASN A 159 -4.82 -4.76 -19.36
C ASN A 159 -4.75 -5.96 -18.43
N ASP A 160 -4.99 -7.17 -18.95
CA ASP A 160 -4.94 -8.40 -18.18
C ASP A 160 -3.53 -8.73 -17.61
N VAL A 161 -2.47 -8.11 -18.15
CA VAL A 161 -1.12 -8.23 -17.59
C VAL A 161 -1.03 -7.73 -16.15
N LEU A 162 -1.93 -6.81 -15.73
CA LEU A 162 -2.00 -6.33 -14.36
C LEU A 162 -2.33 -7.42 -13.36
N ASN A 163 -3.06 -8.47 -13.78
CA ASN A 163 -3.32 -9.69 -13.01
C ASN A 163 -3.81 -9.41 -11.58
N GLY A 164 -4.92 -8.69 -11.46
CA GLY A 164 -5.47 -8.27 -10.18
C GLY A 164 -4.63 -7.16 -9.52
N PRO A 165 -4.57 -5.95 -10.11
CA PRO A 165 -3.82 -4.84 -9.51
C PRO A 165 -4.41 -4.50 -8.14
N ASN A 166 -3.52 -4.35 -7.14
CA ASN A 166 -3.85 -3.99 -5.78
C ASN A 166 -2.97 -2.80 -5.39
N GLY A 167 -1.94 -2.99 -4.56
CA GLY A 167 -1.08 -1.92 -4.07
C GLY A 167 -0.43 -1.08 -5.18
N LEU A 168 -0.47 0.23 -5.02
CA LEU A 168 0.03 1.21 -5.98
C LEU A 168 1.09 2.11 -5.37
N LEU A 169 2.11 2.45 -6.15
CA LEU A 169 3.12 3.44 -5.77
C LEU A 169 3.56 4.22 -7.01
N VAL A 170 3.39 5.54 -7.00
CA VAL A 170 4.02 6.38 -8.02
C VAL A 170 5.46 6.64 -7.64
N GLN A 171 6.40 6.30 -8.52
CA GLN A 171 7.81 6.53 -8.33
C GLN A 171 8.44 7.02 -9.62
N SER A 172 8.91 8.27 -9.63
CA SER A 172 9.39 8.95 -10.82
C SER A 172 8.31 8.93 -11.94
N GLU A 173 8.66 8.46 -13.13
CA GLU A 173 7.76 8.38 -14.29
C GLU A 173 7.03 7.03 -14.40
N LYS A 174 6.87 6.30 -13.29
CA LYS A 174 6.28 4.95 -13.27
C LYS A 174 5.25 4.80 -12.18
N LEU A 175 4.19 4.08 -12.50
CA LEU A 175 3.29 3.49 -11.51
C LEU A 175 3.77 2.05 -11.24
N ILE A 176 4.22 1.81 -10.03
CA ILE A 176 4.55 0.47 -9.55
C ILE A 176 3.25 -0.16 -9.05
N VAL A 177 3.01 -1.41 -9.45
CA VAL A 177 1.78 -2.14 -9.16
C VAL A 177 2.12 -3.46 -8.49
N ALA A 178 1.63 -3.66 -7.28
CA ALA A 178 1.61 -4.96 -6.63
C ALA A 178 0.34 -5.69 -7.06
N SER A 179 0.50 -6.85 -7.71
CA SER A 179 -0.62 -7.63 -8.21
C SER A 179 -1.03 -8.68 -7.18
N PHE A 180 -2.31 -8.76 -6.90
CA PHE A 180 -2.88 -9.79 -6.02
C PHE A 180 -2.93 -11.17 -6.68
N GLY A 181 -2.97 -11.19 -8.00
CA GLY A 181 -3.30 -12.34 -8.81
C GLY A 181 -4.80 -12.43 -9.09
N LYS A 182 -5.15 -13.10 -10.16
CA LYS A 182 -6.55 -13.24 -10.58
C LYS A 182 -7.39 -13.87 -9.47
N LEU A 183 -8.50 -13.23 -9.16
CA LEU A 183 -9.46 -13.78 -8.20
C LEU A 183 -10.03 -15.09 -8.74
N PRO A 184 -10.08 -16.16 -7.91
CA PRO A 184 -10.54 -17.45 -8.39
C PRO A 184 -12.04 -17.45 -8.67
N GLY A 185 -12.44 -18.05 -9.78
CA GLY A 185 -13.81 -18.49 -9.97
C GLY A 185 -14.10 -19.74 -9.11
N ASP A 186 -15.36 -20.16 -9.11
CA ASP A 186 -15.78 -21.34 -8.35
C ASP A 186 -14.93 -22.58 -8.68
N GLY A 187 -14.34 -23.18 -7.64
CA GLY A 187 -13.48 -24.37 -7.76
C GLY A 187 -12.09 -24.13 -8.36
N GLN A 188 -11.72 -22.90 -8.68
CA GLN A 188 -10.39 -22.56 -9.18
C GLN A 188 -9.43 -22.26 -8.01
N LYS A 189 -8.14 -22.48 -8.24
CA LYS A 189 -7.10 -22.04 -7.30
C LYS A 189 -6.83 -20.56 -7.48
N GLN A 190 -6.56 -19.88 -6.37
CA GLN A 190 -6.04 -18.52 -6.39
C GLN A 190 -4.75 -18.47 -7.19
N GLU A 191 -4.68 -17.57 -8.17
CA GLU A 191 -3.44 -17.26 -8.87
C GLU A 191 -2.59 -16.32 -8.02
N LEU A 192 -1.27 -16.40 -8.20
CA LEU A 192 -0.32 -15.49 -7.59
C LEU A 192 -0.05 -14.33 -8.53
N GLY A 193 0.12 -13.16 -7.96
CA GLY A 193 0.57 -11.96 -8.64
C GLY A 193 2.05 -11.70 -8.43
N GLY A 194 2.52 -10.59 -8.99
CA GLY A 194 3.89 -10.13 -8.93
C GLY A 194 4.00 -8.62 -8.84
N LEU A 195 5.19 -8.08 -9.05
CA LEU A 195 5.43 -6.65 -9.03
C LEU A 195 5.70 -6.15 -10.46
N LEU A 196 4.92 -5.15 -10.88
CA LEU A 196 4.97 -4.57 -12.22
C LEU A 196 5.32 -3.08 -12.15
N ALA A 197 5.81 -2.53 -13.24
CA ALA A 197 5.96 -1.10 -13.45
C ALA A 197 5.27 -0.71 -14.76
N VAL A 198 4.38 0.27 -14.70
CA VAL A 198 3.70 0.88 -15.85
C VAL A 198 4.28 2.27 -16.06
N ASP A 199 4.82 2.53 -17.24
CA ASP A 199 5.31 3.87 -17.64
C ASP A 199 4.11 4.83 -17.73
N LEU A 200 4.19 5.98 -17.04
CA LEU A 200 3.06 6.92 -16.94
C LEU A 200 2.73 7.64 -18.24
N GLU A 201 3.69 7.78 -19.13
CA GLU A 201 3.50 8.42 -20.43
C GLU A 201 3.15 7.40 -21.52
N LYS A 202 3.96 6.33 -21.63
CA LYS A 202 3.87 5.36 -22.74
C LYS A 202 2.92 4.20 -22.45
N GLN A 203 2.49 4.04 -21.20
CA GLN A 203 1.70 2.89 -20.74
C GLN A 203 2.36 1.53 -21.04
N ALA A 204 3.69 1.52 -21.16
CA ALA A 204 4.46 0.30 -21.34
C ALA A 204 4.62 -0.41 -20.00
N VAL A 205 4.37 -1.73 -19.98
CA VAL A 205 4.48 -2.55 -18.78
C VAL A 205 5.80 -3.32 -18.77
N SER A 206 6.43 -3.39 -17.62
CA SER A 206 7.59 -4.26 -17.36
C SER A 206 7.44 -4.93 -15.99
N THR A 207 7.96 -6.16 -15.88
CA THR A 207 8.01 -6.88 -14.60
C THR A 207 9.21 -6.40 -13.77
N ILE A 208 9.02 -6.22 -12.47
CA ILE A 208 10.12 -5.95 -11.53
C ILE A 208 10.61 -7.29 -11.00
N GLY A 209 11.91 -7.55 -11.21
CA GLY A 209 12.50 -8.85 -10.95
C GLY A 209 12.24 -9.86 -12.06
N ASN A 210 12.39 -11.15 -11.72
CA ASN A 210 12.34 -12.24 -12.69
C ASN A 210 11.14 -13.18 -12.49
N ASN A 211 10.23 -12.85 -11.59
CA ASN A 211 9.12 -13.70 -11.23
C ASN A 211 7.84 -12.86 -11.07
N ASP A 212 6.84 -13.21 -11.84
CA ASP A 212 5.50 -12.64 -11.83
C ASP A 212 4.51 -13.37 -10.88
N LYS A 213 4.98 -14.42 -10.16
CA LYS A 213 4.17 -15.26 -9.27
C LYS A 213 4.77 -15.31 -7.86
N LEU A 214 4.81 -14.15 -7.22
CA LEU A 214 5.43 -13.99 -5.90
C LEU A 214 4.46 -14.32 -4.77
N GLY A 215 3.22 -13.82 -4.83
CA GLY A 215 2.24 -13.94 -3.76
C GLY A 215 0.90 -13.30 -4.12
N ASN A 216 0.01 -13.18 -3.13
CA ASN A 216 -1.18 -12.34 -3.21
C ASN A 216 -0.83 -10.98 -2.61
N LEU A 217 -0.10 -10.20 -3.44
CA LEU A 217 0.48 -8.93 -2.98
C LEU A 217 -0.63 -7.90 -2.76
N ASP A 218 -0.53 -7.19 -1.65
CA ASP A 218 -1.51 -6.20 -1.22
C ASP A 218 -0.84 -4.83 -1.11
N GLY A 219 -0.42 -4.38 0.07
CA GLY A 219 0.24 -3.11 0.23
C GLY A 219 1.64 -3.03 -0.42
N LEU A 220 2.02 -1.82 -0.82
CA LEU A 220 3.28 -1.55 -1.53
C LEU A 220 3.90 -0.23 -1.07
N GLN A 221 5.15 -0.28 -0.61
CA GLN A 221 5.93 0.91 -0.25
C GLN A 221 7.37 0.81 -0.76
N ALA A 222 8.01 1.96 -1.04
CA ALA A 222 9.44 1.98 -1.31
C ALA A 222 10.22 1.89 0.00
N LEU A 223 11.19 0.98 0.08
CA LEU A 223 12.18 0.95 1.17
C LEU A 223 13.39 1.80 0.82
N GLN A 224 13.88 1.65 -0.40
CA GLN A 224 14.97 2.43 -1.01
C GLN A 224 14.88 2.30 -2.54
N PRO A 225 15.66 3.04 -3.33
CA PRO A 225 15.61 2.95 -4.79
C PRO A 225 15.75 1.50 -5.28
N GLY A 226 14.72 1.00 -5.99
CA GLY A 226 14.68 -0.35 -6.54
C GLY A 226 14.47 -1.48 -5.51
N VAL A 227 14.11 -1.14 -4.27
CA VAL A 227 13.74 -2.10 -3.22
C VAL A 227 12.40 -1.72 -2.62
N TYR A 228 11.49 -2.67 -2.56
CA TYR A 228 10.12 -2.45 -2.14
C TYR A 228 9.76 -3.32 -0.92
N LEU A 229 8.90 -2.78 -0.10
CA LEU A 229 8.17 -3.52 0.93
C LEU A 229 6.79 -3.85 0.37
N VAL A 230 6.38 -5.10 0.52
CA VAL A 230 5.04 -5.55 0.12
C VAL A 230 4.46 -6.46 1.21
N THR A 231 3.16 -6.39 1.40
CA THR A 231 2.44 -7.38 2.19
C THR A 231 1.92 -8.48 1.28
N ASP A 232 1.78 -9.69 1.82
CA ASP A 232 1.05 -10.79 1.19
C ASP A 232 -0.18 -11.08 2.05
N TRP A 233 -1.35 -10.80 1.51
CA TRP A 233 -2.61 -10.92 2.22
C TRP A 233 -2.95 -12.37 2.59
N ALA A 234 -2.69 -13.31 1.68
CA ALA A 234 -3.07 -14.72 1.86
C ALA A 234 -2.06 -15.51 2.70
N ALA A 235 -0.77 -15.32 2.45
CA ALA A 235 0.30 -15.99 3.20
C ALA A 235 0.51 -15.36 4.58
N GLY A 236 0.20 -14.08 4.73
CA GLY A 236 0.39 -13.30 5.95
C GLY A 236 1.86 -12.95 6.20
N GLY A 237 2.23 -11.71 5.91
CA GLY A 237 3.59 -11.25 6.16
C GLY A 237 3.96 -9.98 5.45
N LEU A 238 5.06 -9.39 5.92
CA LEU A 238 5.78 -8.32 5.25
C LEU A 238 7.01 -8.89 4.55
N TYR A 239 7.18 -8.54 3.30
CA TYR A 239 8.27 -9.01 2.44
C TYR A 239 9.04 -7.84 1.85
N ARG A 240 10.29 -8.09 1.52
CA ARG A 240 11.16 -7.22 0.73
C ARG A 240 11.36 -7.82 -0.65
N ILE A 241 11.20 -6.99 -1.68
CA ILE A 241 11.52 -7.34 -3.07
C ILE A 241 12.59 -6.38 -3.58
N ASP A 242 13.68 -6.89 -4.14
CA ASP A 242 14.68 -6.07 -4.81
C ASP A 242 14.48 -6.07 -6.35
N ALA A 243 15.20 -5.17 -7.04
CA ALA A 243 15.15 -5.06 -8.50
C ALA A 243 15.58 -6.33 -9.26
N LYS A 244 16.24 -7.28 -8.58
CA LYS A 244 16.61 -8.60 -9.12
C LYS A 244 15.54 -9.64 -8.90
N GLY A 245 14.46 -9.29 -8.16
CA GLY A 245 13.36 -10.19 -7.84
C GLY A 245 13.64 -11.10 -6.64
N LYS A 246 14.63 -10.77 -5.80
CA LYS A 246 14.78 -11.47 -4.53
C LYS A 246 13.60 -11.12 -3.63
N PHE A 247 12.77 -12.11 -3.37
CA PHE A 247 11.58 -12.02 -2.52
C PHE A 247 11.90 -12.66 -1.16
N GLU A 248 11.92 -11.85 -0.10
CA GLU A 248 12.34 -12.27 1.23
C GLU A 248 11.34 -11.82 2.29
N ARG A 249 10.85 -12.75 3.10
CA ARG A 249 9.96 -12.42 4.20
C ARG A 249 10.73 -11.83 5.37
N LEU A 250 10.40 -10.58 5.72
CA LEU A 250 10.96 -9.89 6.88
C LEU A 250 10.19 -10.22 8.17
N ILE A 251 8.86 -10.22 8.08
CA ILE A 251 7.99 -10.46 9.24
C ILE A 251 6.92 -11.48 8.86
N LYS A 252 6.71 -12.47 9.74
CA LYS A 252 5.54 -13.34 9.65
C LYS A 252 4.38 -12.69 10.39
N LEU A 253 3.28 -12.45 9.67
CA LEU A 253 2.06 -11.85 10.19
C LEU A 253 0.87 -12.82 10.01
N GLY A 254 -0.32 -12.40 10.44
CA GLY A 254 -1.55 -13.13 10.18
C GLY A 254 -2.02 -12.99 8.74
N LYS A 255 -2.86 -13.91 8.28
CA LYS A 255 -3.62 -13.74 7.04
C LYS A 255 -4.47 -12.46 7.12
N GLY A 256 -4.58 -11.74 6.00
CA GLY A 256 -5.23 -10.43 5.97
C GLY A 256 -4.24 -9.29 6.29
N SER A 257 -2.92 -9.51 6.11
CA SER A 257 -1.93 -8.42 6.08
C SER A 257 -2.23 -7.58 4.85
N ALA A 258 -2.91 -6.45 5.07
CA ALA A 258 -3.42 -5.58 4.03
C ALA A 258 -2.41 -4.47 3.67
N ASP A 259 -2.86 -3.32 3.20
CA ASP A 259 -1.97 -2.23 2.82
C ASP A 259 -1.04 -1.79 3.97
N LEU A 260 0.04 -1.07 3.65
CA LEU A 260 1.03 -0.64 4.65
C LEU A 260 1.53 0.77 4.40
N ILE A 261 2.07 1.39 5.45
CA ILE A 261 2.98 2.52 5.27
C ILE A 261 4.33 2.23 5.93
N TYR A 262 5.40 2.66 5.27
CA TYR A 262 6.74 2.69 5.85
C TYR A 262 7.16 4.13 6.13
N LEU A 263 7.61 4.38 7.34
CA LEU A 263 8.08 5.68 7.84
C LEU A 263 9.60 5.63 7.98
N PRO A 264 10.37 6.09 6.97
CA PRO A 264 11.82 5.90 6.93
C PRO A 264 12.57 6.56 8.08
N ASP A 265 12.16 7.78 8.49
CA ASP A 265 12.80 8.50 9.60
C ASP A 265 12.63 7.79 10.95
N GLN A 266 11.57 6.99 11.10
CA GLN A 266 11.28 6.20 12.28
C GLN A 266 11.69 4.73 12.11
N LYS A 267 12.13 4.35 10.92
CA LYS A 267 12.35 2.95 10.51
C LYS A 267 11.17 2.05 10.92
N MET A 268 9.95 2.54 10.72
CA MET A 268 8.74 1.89 11.22
C MET A 268 7.79 1.54 10.08
N ALA A 269 7.30 0.31 10.08
CA ALA A 269 6.20 -0.13 9.24
C ALA A 269 4.92 -0.24 10.08
N LEU A 270 3.84 0.34 9.58
CA LEU A 270 2.48 0.17 10.09
C LEU A 270 1.72 -0.73 9.13
N ILE A 271 1.07 -1.78 9.64
CA ILE A 271 0.41 -2.79 8.82
C ILE A 271 -0.93 -3.15 9.44
N PRO A 272 -2.06 -2.89 8.76
CA PRO A 272 -3.35 -3.39 9.14
C PRO A 272 -3.42 -4.92 8.97
N ILE A 273 -4.01 -5.60 9.94
CA ILE A 273 -4.30 -7.04 9.85
C ILE A 273 -5.82 -7.19 9.85
N MET A 274 -6.39 -7.15 8.66
CA MET A 274 -7.83 -7.08 8.40
C MET A 274 -8.60 -8.17 9.19
N LEU A 275 -8.17 -9.44 9.10
CA LEU A 275 -8.86 -10.55 9.73
C LEU A 275 -8.69 -10.63 11.26
N SER A 276 -7.73 -9.88 11.82
CA SER A 276 -7.53 -9.77 13.28
C SER A 276 -8.12 -8.49 13.86
N ASN A 277 -8.70 -7.62 13.02
CA ASN A 277 -9.23 -6.33 13.45
C ASN A 277 -8.18 -5.48 14.20
N SER A 278 -6.93 -5.51 13.73
CA SER A 278 -5.80 -4.85 14.41
C SER A 278 -4.90 -4.10 13.41
N LEU A 279 -4.16 -3.13 13.94
CA LEU A 279 -3.03 -2.46 13.29
C LEU A 279 -1.79 -2.78 14.10
N VAL A 280 -0.71 -3.21 13.46
CA VAL A 280 0.57 -3.48 14.10
C VAL A 280 1.64 -2.51 13.60
N ALA A 281 2.55 -2.13 14.50
CA ALA A 281 3.73 -1.31 14.18
C ALA A 281 5.01 -2.10 14.48
N TYR A 282 5.93 -2.15 13.52
CA TYR A 282 7.22 -2.83 13.64
C TYR A 282 8.38 -1.91 13.30
N THR A 283 9.52 -2.06 13.99
CA THR A 283 10.79 -1.49 13.50
C THR A 283 11.31 -2.35 12.35
N LEU A 284 11.92 -1.68 11.36
CA LEU A 284 12.68 -2.30 10.27
C LEU A 284 14.09 -1.67 10.26
N ASP A 285 15.08 -2.36 10.81
CA ASP A 285 16.49 -1.91 10.85
C ASP A 285 17.27 -2.27 9.58
#